data_b52db37596114b7ada042c7c9bc56f9b
#
_entry.id   b52db37596114b7ada042c7c9bc56f9b
#
_cell.length_a   1.000
_cell.length_b   1.000
_cell.length_c   1.000
_cell.angle_alpha   90.00
_cell.angle_beta   90.00
_cell.angle_gamma   90.00
#
_symmetry.space_group_name_H-M   'P 1'
#
loop_
_entity.id
_entity.type
_entity.pdbx_description
1 polymer ?
#
loop_
_entity_poly.entity_id
_entity_poly.type
_entity_poly.pdbx_seq_one_letter_code
_entity_poly.pdbx_strand_id
1 'polypeptide(L)' 'MPHDPVSPNDLARGDEEYRQLEAQHHDFESRLGELAAKAVLSDEEQVEEITLKKKKLQLKDRMQEIARRYRVGAAHP' A
#
# COMPACT_ATOMS: atom_id res chain seq x y z
N MET A 1 -17.64 10.91 -27.67
CA MET A 1 -16.44 10.26 -27.29
C MET A 1 -16.66 9.35 -26.10
N PRO A 2 -16.29 8.13 -26.23
CA PRO A 2 -16.34 7.30 -25.06
C PRO A 2 -15.50 7.95 -23.98
N HIS A 3 -16.12 8.14 -22.88
CA HIS A 3 -15.47 8.76 -21.77
C HIS A 3 -14.46 7.80 -21.19
N ASP A 4 -13.20 8.21 -21.20
CA ASP A 4 -12.18 7.46 -20.52
C ASP A 4 -12.43 7.61 -19.04
N PRO A 5 -12.73 6.52 -18.34
CA PRO A 5 -12.98 6.62 -16.90
C PRO A 5 -11.77 7.11 -16.13
N VAL A 6 -10.60 7.02 -16.73
CA VAL A 6 -9.35 7.46 -16.10
C VAL A 6 -8.62 8.36 -17.09
N SER A 7 -8.48 9.63 -16.76
CA SER A 7 -7.70 10.55 -17.57
C SER A 7 -6.21 10.26 -17.45
N PRO A 8 -5.37 10.72 -18.39
CA PRO A 8 -3.93 10.55 -18.25
C PRO A 8 -3.37 11.13 -16.95
N ASN A 9 -3.94 12.23 -16.47
CA ASN A 9 -3.51 12.81 -15.21
C ASN A 9 -3.87 11.92 -14.03
N ASP A 10 -5.05 11.30 -14.08
CA ASP A 10 -5.47 10.38 -13.01
C ASP A 10 -4.61 9.13 -12.99
N LEU A 11 -4.24 8.63 -14.16
CA LEU A 11 -3.32 7.48 -14.27
C LEU A 11 -1.96 7.83 -13.67
N ALA A 12 -1.44 9.00 -14.01
CA ALA A 12 -0.15 9.44 -13.49
C ALA A 12 -0.18 9.59 -11.98
N ARG A 13 -1.26 10.16 -11.43
CA ARG A 13 -1.44 10.30 -9.99
C ARG A 13 -1.55 8.95 -9.30
N GLY A 14 -2.30 8.04 -9.89
CA GLY A 14 -2.46 6.69 -9.35
C GLY A 14 -1.15 5.94 -9.33
N ASP A 15 -0.34 6.06 -10.37
CA ASP A 15 0.96 5.43 -10.45
C ASP A 15 1.91 5.99 -9.39
N GLU A 16 1.93 7.31 -9.24
CA GLU A 16 2.77 7.95 -8.22
C GLU A 16 2.32 7.57 -6.82
N GLU A 17 1.01 7.60 -6.57
CA GLU A 17 0.47 7.20 -5.28
C GLU A 17 0.81 5.74 -4.98
N TYR A 18 0.66 4.86 -5.96
CA TYR A 18 0.98 3.45 -5.80
C TYR A 18 2.44 3.25 -5.41
N ARG A 19 3.34 3.95 -6.08
CA ARG A 19 4.77 3.86 -5.77
C ARG A 19 5.08 4.32 -4.35
N GLN A 20 4.44 5.40 -3.90
CA GLN A 20 4.61 5.89 -2.54
C GLN A 20 4.10 4.89 -1.52
N LEU A 21 2.93 4.31 -1.78
CA LEU A 21 2.35 3.29 -0.91
C LEU A 21 3.22 2.04 -0.87
N GLU A 22 3.75 1.64 -2.02
CA GLU A 22 4.65 0.49 -2.10
C GLU A 22 5.92 0.71 -1.28
N ALA A 23 6.49 1.91 -1.36
CA ALA A 23 7.67 2.26 -0.57
C ALA A 23 7.35 2.24 0.93
N GLN A 24 6.22 2.80 1.33
CA GLN A 24 5.79 2.77 2.73
C GLN A 24 5.52 1.35 3.21
N HIS A 25 4.90 0.54 2.38
CA HIS A 25 4.62 -0.86 2.68
C HIS A 25 5.92 -1.61 2.92
N HIS A 26 6.92 -1.37 2.07
CA HIS A 26 8.23 -1.97 2.22
C HIS A 26 8.90 -1.54 3.52
N ASP A 27 8.82 -0.25 3.87
CA ASP A 27 9.39 0.26 5.12
C ASP A 27 8.72 -0.39 6.33
N PHE A 28 7.40 -0.53 6.31
CA PHE A 28 6.68 -1.18 7.41
C PHE A 28 7.06 -2.65 7.50
N GLU A 29 7.20 -3.34 6.38
CA GLU A 29 7.62 -4.74 6.39
C GLU A 29 9.03 -4.90 6.93
N SER A 30 9.94 -4.01 6.56
CA SER A 30 11.31 -4.03 7.06
C SER A 30 11.33 -3.87 8.58
N ARG A 31 10.56 -2.91 9.09
CA ARG A 31 10.51 -2.69 10.55
C ARG A 31 9.85 -3.86 11.26
N LEU A 32 8.77 -4.40 10.70
CA LEU A 32 8.12 -5.58 11.26
C LEU A 32 9.08 -6.78 11.28
N GLY A 33 9.90 -6.92 10.25
CA GLY A 33 10.93 -7.96 10.22
C GLY A 33 11.96 -7.79 11.32
N GLU A 34 12.38 -6.56 11.60
CA GLU A 34 13.29 -6.27 12.71
C GLU A 34 12.65 -6.64 14.05
N LEU A 35 11.38 -6.28 14.25
CA LEU A 35 10.67 -6.60 15.47
C LEU A 35 10.50 -8.12 15.63
N ALA A 36 10.20 -8.81 14.54
CA ALA A 36 10.01 -10.25 14.55
C ALA A 36 11.31 -11.00 14.89
N ALA A 37 12.45 -10.40 14.60
CA ALA A 37 13.75 -10.99 14.87
C ALA A 37 14.14 -10.88 16.34
N LYS A 38 13.46 -10.06 17.12
CA LYS A 38 13.74 -9.89 18.55
C LYS A 38 13.10 -11.02 19.35
N ALA A 39 13.84 -11.53 20.33
CA ALA A 39 13.32 -12.57 21.21
C ALA A 39 12.20 -12.05 22.13
N VAL A 40 12.33 -10.81 22.58
CA VAL A 40 11.37 -10.16 23.46
C VAL A 40 11.16 -8.74 22.97
N LEU A 41 9.90 -8.33 22.87
CA LEU A 41 9.54 -6.96 22.53
C LEU A 41 9.23 -6.18 23.80
N SER A 42 9.67 -4.91 23.85
CA SER A 42 9.23 -3.99 24.89
C SER A 42 7.75 -3.67 24.68
N ASP A 43 7.12 -3.07 25.70
CA ASP A 43 5.71 -2.66 25.57
C ASP A 43 5.51 -1.70 24.41
N GLU A 44 6.44 -0.75 24.24
CA GLU A 44 6.40 0.19 23.12
C GLU A 44 6.52 -0.51 21.77
N GLU A 45 7.41 -1.50 21.70
CA GLU A 45 7.59 -2.27 20.47
C GLU A 45 6.37 -3.15 20.15
N GLN A 46 5.70 -3.67 21.15
CA GLN A 46 4.46 -4.42 20.96
C GLN A 46 3.38 -3.53 20.37
N VAL A 47 3.25 -2.30 20.88
CA VAL A 47 2.31 -1.32 20.33
C VAL A 47 2.69 -0.94 18.92
N GLU A 48 3.98 -0.74 18.68
CA GLU A 48 4.47 -0.44 17.33
C GLU A 48 4.11 -1.55 16.36
N GLU A 49 4.32 -2.79 16.74
CA GLU A 49 4.01 -3.95 15.90
C GLU A 49 2.54 -3.96 15.49
N ILE A 50 1.64 -3.77 16.44
CA ILE A 50 0.21 -3.75 16.18
C ILE A 50 -0.15 -2.59 15.25
N THR A 51 0.42 -1.41 15.51
CA THR A 51 0.17 -0.23 14.71
C THR A 51 0.66 -0.40 13.27
N LEU A 52 1.86 -0.95 13.11
CA LEU A 52 2.44 -1.18 11.78
C LEU A 52 1.63 -2.20 10.99
N LYS A 53 1.16 -3.25 11.64
CA LYS A 53 0.31 -4.25 10.98
C LYS A 53 -0.99 -3.63 10.48
N LYS A 54 -1.61 -2.76 11.28
CA LYS A 54 -2.83 -2.05 10.86
C LYS A 54 -2.55 -1.13 9.68
N LYS A 55 -1.48 -0.35 9.76
CA LYS A 55 -1.10 0.56 8.68
C LYS A 55 -0.76 -0.20 7.41
N LYS A 56 -0.06 -1.31 7.54
CA LYS A 56 0.28 -2.16 6.40
C LYS A 56 -0.97 -2.67 5.69
N LEU A 57 -1.97 -3.11 6.46
CA LEU A 57 -3.24 -3.55 5.88
C LEU A 57 -3.96 -2.41 5.16
N GLN A 58 -3.99 -1.22 5.76
CA GLN A 58 -4.60 -0.06 5.13
C GLN A 58 -3.91 0.30 3.83
N LEU A 59 -2.58 0.28 3.82
CA LEU A 59 -1.81 0.52 2.60
C LEU A 59 -2.11 -0.52 1.54
N LYS A 60 -2.15 -1.78 1.93
CA LYS A 60 -2.42 -2.88 1.01
C LYS A 60 -3.80 -2.74 0.40
N ASP A 61 -4.81 -2.40 1.20
CA ASP A 61 -6.16 -2.17 0.70
C ASP A 61 -6.19 -1.04 -0.32
N ARG A 62 -5.48 0.05 -0.03
CA ARG A 62 -5.40 1.19 -0.95
C ARG A 62 -4.68 0.81 -2.23
N MET A 63 -3.58 0.07 -2.12
CA MET A 63 -2.84 -0.41 -3.28
C MET A 63 -3.70 -1.31 -4.16
N GLN A 64 -4.48 -2.19 -3.55
CA GLN A 64 -5.40 -3.06 -4.28
C GLN A 64 -6.49 -2.26 -4.98
N GLU A 65 -6.99 -1.21 -4.34
CA GLU A 65 -7.98 -0.33 -4.94
C GLU A 65 -7.43 0.36 -6.18
N ILE A 66 -6.22 0.87 -6.09
CA ILE A 66 -5.56 1.51 -7.23
C ILE A 66 -5.32 0.50 -8.34
N ALA A 67 -4.79 -0.67 -8.00
CA ALA A 67 -4.53 -1.74 -8.96
C ALA A 67 -5.83 -2.20 -9.64
N ARG A 68 -6.92 -2.24 -8.89
CA ARG A 68 -8.23 -2.60 -9.44
C ARG A 68 -8.69 -1.58 -10.48
N ARG A 69 -8.48 -0.30 -10.22
CA ARG A 69 -8.81 0.75 -11.19
C ARG A 69 -8.03 0.58 -12.48
N TYR A 70 -6.73 0.33 -12.37
CA TYR A 70 -5.89 0.05 -13.55
C TYR A 70 -6.38 -1.18 -14.29
N ARG A 71 -6.66 -2.25 -13.55
CA ARG A 71 -7.08 -3.51 -14.13
C ARG A 71 -8.41 -3.38 -14.85
N VAL A 72 -9.36 -2.67 -14.28
CA VAL A 72 -10.65 -2.41 -14.89
C VAL A 72 -10.48 -1.61 -16.17
N GLY A 73 -9.65 -0.55 -16.12
CA GLY A 73 -9.35 0.25 -17.30
C GLY A 73 -8.63 -0.52 -18.39
N ALA A 74 -7.71 -1.39 -18.01
CA ALA A 74 -6.90 -2.15 -18.97
C ALA A 74 -7.62 -3.39 -19.48
N ALA A 75 -8.40 -4.05 -18.64
CA ALA A 75 -9.07 -5.30 -18.98
C ALA A 75 -10.41 -5.10 -19.66
N HIS A 76 -10.90 -3.89 -19.66
CA HIS A 76 -12.20 -3.62 -20.23
C HIS A 76 -12.13 -3.73 -21.74
N PRO A 77 -12.91 -4.62 -22.33
CA PRO A 77 -12.91 -4.79 -23.76
C PRO A 77 -13.45 -3.58 -24.51
#